data_95ea57668db48a5e1f924359af55b701
#
_entry.id   95ea57668db48a5e1f924359af55b701
#
_cell.length_a   1.000
_cell.length_b   1.000
_cell.length_c   1.000
_cell.angle_alpha   90.00
_cell.angle_beta   90.00
_cell.angle_gamma   90.00
#
_symmetry.space_group_name_H-M   'P 1'
#
loop_
_entity.id
_entity.type
_entity.pdbx_description
1 polymer ?
#
loop_
_entity_poly.entity_id
_entity_poly.type
_entity_poly.pdbx_seq_one_letter_code
_entity_poly.pdbx_strand_id
1 'polypeptide(L)'
;MLLRSCAPVVLLALSGGTPRPVCMLASREPQLGEVQAVEAEAEAADSSLGRAVLFRANAATKWVVTAAQTGAVVSRRDLVAPYIVIGSILAAFATKRLKKIINQQRPTGSPFTDPGMPSSHALVATFAATAWALHLRHAPLLSPLVLMGSAALVSWMRVATGYHSWPQVSVGAVLGAGGAAAWMAAGAMLVARNALSPRTAAAVIYTTYIGGSVAFVSQKMRTWSADY
;
A
#
# COMPACT_ATOMS: atom_id res chain seq x y z
N MET A 1 2.08 25.74 45.44
CA MET A 1 1.43 26.75 46.29
C MET A 1 1.93 28.11 45.83
N LEU A 2 1.26 28.73 44.85
CA LEU A 2 1.64 30.00 44.25
C LEU A 2 0.53 31.01 44.55
N LEU A 3 0.88 32.01 45.35
CA LEU A 3 0.05 33.14 45.76
C LEU A 3 -0.36 33.98 44.54
N ARG A 4 -1.67 34.06 44.28
CA ARG A 4 -2.25 34.97 43.30
C ARG A 4 -2.25 36.40 43.86
N SER A 5 -1.45 37.28 43.28
CA SER A 5 -1.49 38.71 43.55
C SER A 5 -2.59 39.35 42.66
N CYS A 6 -3.72 39.70 43.28
CA CYS A 6 -4.74 40.54 42.68
C CYS A 6 -4.44 41.99 43.03
N ALA A 7 -4.11 42.83 42.09
CA ALA A 7 -4.05 44.30 42.25
C ALA A 7 -5.46 44.88 42.01
N PRO A 8 -6.02 45.70 42.93
CA PRO A 8 -7.34 46.31 42.73
C PRO A 8 -7.22 47.55 41.86
N VAL A 9 -7.92 47.54 40.72
CA VAL A 9 -8.19 48.77 39.95
C VAL A 9 -9.45 49.42 40.53
N VAL A 10 -9.27 50.55 41.20
CA VAL A 10 -10.40 51.33 41.76
C VAL A 10 -10.94 52.23 40.65
N LEU A 11 -12.12 51.92 40.14
CA LEU A 11 -12.86 52.79 39.25
C LEU A 11 -13.84 53.60 40.10
N LEU A 12 -13.63 54.91 40.22
CA LEU A 12 -14.51 55.85 40.93
C LEU A 12 -15.81 56.00 40.09
N ALA A 13 -16.90 55.38 40.51
CA ALA A 13 -18.20 55.65 39.99
C ALA A 13 -18.98 56.61 40.90
N LEU A 14 -19.41 57.72 40.36
CA LEU A 14 -20.27 58.73 41.00
C LEU A 14 -21.75 58.25 41.04
N SER A 15 -22.03 57.27 41.84
CA SER A 15 -23.40 56.92 42.27
C SER A 15 -23.34 55.91 43.39
N GLY A 16 -24.05 56.19 44.49
CA GLY A 16 -23.94 55.57 45.84
C GLY A 16 -24.27 54.10 45.97
N GLY A 17 -23.52 53.24 45.31
CA GLY A 17 -23.58 51.79 45.49
C GLY A 17 -22.21 51.27 45.87
N THR A 18 -22.13 50.34 46.82
CA THR A 18 -20.90 49.69 47.21
C THR A 18 -20.22 49.02 46.02
N PRO A 19 -18.94 49.30 45.72
CA PRO A 19 -18.25 48.70 44.58
C PRO A 19 -18.00 47.20 44.85
N ARG A 20 -18.58 46.36 44.00
CA ARG A 20 -18.22 44.94 43.97
C ARG A 20 -16.87 44.78 43.21
N PRO A 21 -15.90 44.07 43.74
CA PRO A 21 -14.66 43.83 43.04
C PRO A 21 -14.94 42.95 41.80
N VAL A 22 -14.79 43.49 40.61
CA VAL A 22 -14.77 42.72 39.35
C VAL A 22 -13.36 42.12 39.25
N CYS A 23 -13.27 40.82 39.50
CA CYS A 23 -12.05 40.08 39.27
C CYS A 23 -11.87 39.95 37.77
N MET A 24 -11.10 40.81 37.10
CA MET A 24 -10.65 40.58 35.75
C MET A 24 -9.72 39.38 35.78
N LEU A 25 -10.15 38.28 35.20
CA LEU A 25 -9.29 37.17 34.83
C LEU A 25 -8.25 37.72 33.86
N ALA A 26 -7.07 38.03 34.37
CA ALA A 26 -5.94 38.37 33.49
C ALA A 26 -5.69 37.14 32.60
N SER A 27 -6.00 37.25 31.35
CA SER A 27 -5.63 36.28 30.33
C SER A 27 -4.10 36.22 30.31
N ARG A 28 -3.53 35.18 30.89
CA ARG A 28 -2.09 34.98 30.85
C ARG A 28 -1.73 34.68 29.39
N GLU A 29 -1.01 35.58 28.76
CA GLU A 29 -0.43 35.30 27.47
C GLU A 29 0.46 34.06 27.59
N PRO A 30 0.26 33.05 26.74
CA PRO A 30 1.06 31.83 26.78
C PRO A 30 2.54 32.22 26.58
N GLN A 31 3.41 31.67 27.40
CA GLN A 31 4.85 31.92 27.27
C GLN A 31 5.36 31.25 26.00
N LEU A 32 6.35 31.83 25.34
CA LEU A 32 6.92 31.34 24.08
C LEU A 32 7.26 29.84 24.14
N GLY A 33 7.75 29.36 25.28
CA GLY A 33 8.03 27.93 25.49
C GLY A 33 6.79 27.03 25.56
N GLU A 34 5.63 27.56 26.08
CA GLU A 34 4.38 26.81 26.11
C GLU A 34 3.79 26.68 24.70
N VAL A 35 3.91 27.73 23.87
CA VAL A 35 3.47 27.68 22.45
C VAL A 35 4.31 26.69 21.65
N GLN A 36 5.64 26.75 21.80
CA GLN A 36 6.55 25.81 21.13
C GLN A 36 6.33 24.36 21.54
N ALA A 37 6.00 24.09 22.80
CA ALA A 37 5.69 22.74 23.27
C ALA A 37 4.40 22.22 22.65
N VAL A 38 3.35 23.05 22.56
CA VAL A 38 2.06 22.68 21.92
C VAL A 38 2.23 22.44 20.42
N GLU A 39 3.04 23.29 19.75
CA GLU A 39 3.34 23.09 18.32
C GLU A 39 4.12 21.80 18.09
N ALA A 40 5.12 21.49 18.91
CA ALA A 40 5.88 20.25 18.81
C ALA A 40 5.01 18.99 19.08
N GLU A 41 4.10 19.06 20.05
CA GLU A 41 3.13 17.97 20.30
C GLU A 41 2.14 17.80 19.14
N ALA A 42 1.67 18.88 18.54
CA ALA A 42 0.77 18.84 17.37
C ALA A 42 1.48 18.25 16.14
N GLU A 43 2.74 18.65 15.89
CA GLU A 43 3.54 18.11 14.79
C GLU A 43 3.88 16.62 15.00
N ALA A 44 4.18 16.21 16.23
CA ALA A 44 4.38 14.80 16.57
C ALA A 44 3.09 13.98 16.41
N ALA A 45 1.95 14.52 16.79
CA ALA A 45 0.65 13.87 16.61
C ALA A 45 0.30 13.72 15.12
N ASP A 46 0.50 14.76 14.29
CA ASP A 46 0.26 14.72 12.84
C ASP A 46 1.18 13.70 12.16
N SER A 47 2.47 13.67 12.52
CA SER A 47 3.42 12.68 12.00
C SER A 47 3.08 11.25 12.40
N SER A 48 2.48 11.03 13.57
CA SER A 48 2.05 9.72 14.04
C SER A 48 0.81 9.24 13.30
N LEU A 49 -0.16 10.15 13.03
CA LEU A 49 -1.35 9.87 12.25
C LEU A 49 -1.00 9.55 10.81
N GLY A 50 -0.12 10.33 10.17
CA GLY A 50 0.36 10.11 8.81
C GLY A 50 1.03 8.73 8.67
N ARG A 51 1.86 8.34 9.62
CA ARG A 51 2.44 6.99 9.67
C ARG A 51 1.38 5.90 9.81
N ALA A 52 0.43 6.04 10.73
CA ALA A 52 -0.63 5.07 10.92
C ALA A 52 -1.48 4.88 9.65
N VAL A 53 -1.82 5.96 8.95
CA VAL A 53 -2.53 5.92 7.66
C VAL A 53 -1.70 5.19 6.61
N LEU A 54 -0.41 5.48 6.50
CA LEU A 54 0.49 4.82 5.54
C LEU A 54 0.58 3.31 5.80
N PHE A 55 0.71 2.87 7.06
CA PHE A 55 0.74 1.45 7.42
C PHE A 55 -0.59 0.74 7.07
N ARG A 56 -1.73 1.36 7.37
CA ARG A 56 -3.04 0.82 7.02
C ARG A 56 -3.26 0.74 5.51
N ALA A 57 -2.89 1.80 4.78
CA ALA A 57 -2.96 1.82 3.32
C ALA A 57 -2.09 0.70 2.71
N ASN A 58 -0.85 0.56 3.20
CA ASN A 58 0.04 -0.51 2.77
C ASN A 58 -0.53 -1.91 3.08
N ALA A 59 -1.14 -2.11 4.24
CA ALA A 59 -1.80 -3.38 4.59
C ALA A 59 -3.02 -3.67 3.70
N ALA A 60 -3.76 -2.64 3.27
CA ALA A 60 -4.92 -2.76 2.40
C ALA A 60 -4.55 -3.11 0.94
N THR A 61 -3.33 -2.85 0.48
CA THR A 61 -2.93 -3.07 -0.93
C THR A 61 -3.17 -4.49 -1.42
N LYS A 62 -2.96 -5.50 -0.57
CA LYS A 62 -3.21 -6.91 -0.89
C LYS A 62 -4.68 -7.16 -1.24
N TRP A 63 -5.61 -6.54 -0.50
CA TRP A 63 -7.05 -6.69 -0.72
C TRP A 63 -7.51 -5.93 -1.96
N VAL A 64 -7.02 -4.71 -2.14
CA VAL A 64 -7.34 -3.87 -3.30
C VAL A 64 -6.89 -4.55 -4.59
N VAL A 65 -5.65 -5.04 -4.65
CA VAL A 65 -5.14 -5.75 -5.84
C VAL A 65 -5.92 -7.03 -6.09
N THR A 66 -6.22 -7.83 -5.06
CA THR A 66 -6.99 -9.06 -5.22
C THR A 66 -8.41 -8.77 -5.71
N ALA A 67 -9.10 -7.78 -5.12
CA ALA A 67 -10.43 -7.38 -5.54
C ALA A 67 -10.46 -6.85 -6.98
N ALA A 68 -9.50 -6.02 -7.35
CA ALA A 68 -9.38 -5.50 -8.73
C ALA A 68 -9.17 -6.63 -9.75
N GLN A 69 -8.29 -7.58 -9.47
CA GLN A 69 -8.04 -8.74 -10.33
C GLN A 69 -9.29 -9.63 -10.45
N THR A 70 -9.95 -9.94 -9.34
CA THR A 70 -11.18 -10.74 -9.34
C THR A 70 -12.29 -10.01 -10.09
N GLY A 71 -12.47 -8.72 -9.84
CA GLY A 71 -13.45 -7.89 -10.55
C GLY A 71 -13.20 -7.86 -12.06
N ALA A 72 -11.93 -7.80 -12.50
CA ALA A 72 -11.57 -7.86 -13.91
C ALA A 72 -11.96 -9.20 -14.55
N VAL A 73 -11.72 -10.33 -13.87
CA VAL A 73 -12.12 -11.66 -14.39
C VAL A 73 -13.64 -11.77 -14.53
N VAL A 74 -14.38 -11.30 -13.50
CA VAL A 74 -15.85 -11.39 -13.51
C VAL A 74 -16.48 -10.48 -14.56
N SER A 75 -15.96 -9.26 -14.71
CA SER A 75 -16.55 -8.24 -15.60
C SER A 75 -16.22 -8.46 -17.07
N ARG A 76 -14.99 -8.88 -17.39
CA ARG A 76 -14.53 -8.97 -18.78
C ARG A 76 -14.97 -10.23 -19.52
N ARG A 77 -15.15 -11.34 -18.80
CA ARG A 77 -15.56 -12.64 -19.38
C ARG A 77 -14.70 -13.09 -20.57
N ASP A 78 -13.43 -12.69 -20.61
CA ASP A 78 -12.44 -13.10 -21.61
C ASP A 78 -11.43 -14.09 -21.01
N LEU A 79 -10.57 -14.68 -21.82
CA LEU A 79 -9.52 -15.59 -21.35
C LEU A 79 -8.26 -14.87 -20.87
N VAL A 80 -8.11 -13.60 -21.21
CA VAL A 80 -6.90 -12.83 -20.89
C VAL A 80 -6.88 -12.44 -19.40
N ALA A 81 -8.03 -12.03 -18.86
CA ALA A 81 -8.12 -11.68 -17.46
C ALA A 81 -7.68 -12.83 -16.52
N PRO A 82 -8.26 -14.06 -16.59
CA PRO A 82 -7.80 -15.17 -15.77
C PRO A 82 -6.35 -15.59 -16.10
N TYR A 83 -5.90 -15.47 -17.34
CA TYR A 83 -4.50 -15.73 -17.73
C TYR A 83 -3.52 -14.80 -17.02
N ILE A 84 -3.81 -13.50 -16.94
CA ILE A 84 -2.99 -12.51 -16.19
C ILE A 84 -2.98 -12.85 -14.70
N VAL A 85 -4.12 -13.24 -14.13
CA VAL A 85 -4.19 -13.61 -12.71
C VAL A 85 -3.36 -14.86 -12.41
N ILE A 86 -3.41 -15.88 -13.28
CA ILE A 86 -2.55 -17.07 -13.15
C ILE A 86 -1.07 -16.65 -13.13
N GLY A 87 -0.64 -15.81 -14.07
CA GLY A 87 0.74 -15.30 -14.10
C GLY A 87 1.12 -14.55 -12.81
N SER A 88 0.21 -13.73 -12.28
CA SER A 88 0.42 -13.00 -11.01
C SER A 88 0.57 -13.95 -9.81
N ILE A 89 -0.22 -15.02 -9.77
CA ILE A 89 -0.12 -16.07 -8.73
C ILE A 89 1.22 -16.81 -8.85
N LEU A 90 1.61 -17.21 -10.06
CA LEU A 90 2.90 -17.86 -10.31
C LEU A 90 4.07 -16.95 -9.93
N ALA A 91 4.00 -15.66 -10.26
CA ALA A 91 4.98 -14.66 -9.85
C ALA A 91 5.11 -14.56 -8.32
N ALA A 92 3.98 -14.60 -7.60
CA ALA A 92 3.98 -14.61 -6.13
C ALA A 92 4.65 -15.87 -5.55
N PHE A 93 4.41 -17.05 -6.14
CA PHE A 93 5.09 -18.29 -5.72
C PHE A 93 6.58 -18.27 -6.07
N ALA A 94 6.94 -17.82 -7.27
CA ALA A 94 8.33 -17.69 -7.70
C ALA A 94 9.11 -16.76 -6.77
N THR A 95 8.52 -15.65 -6.32
CA THR A 95 9.16 -14.73 -5.38
C THR A 95 9.58 -15.42 -4.08
N LYS A 96 8.77 -16.35 -3.54
CA LYS A 96 9.11 -17.09 -2.33
C LYS A 96 10.38 -17.96 -2.52
N ARG A 97 10.55 -18.53 -3.70
CA ARG A 97 11.75 -19.30 -4.04
C ARG A 97 12.96 -18.39 -4.22
N LEU A 98 12.80 -17.29 -4.95
CA LEU A 98 13.85 -16.29 -5.15
C LEU A 98 14.35 -15.69 -3.83
N LYS A 99 13.45 -15.38 -2.90
CA LYS A 99 13.81 -14.91 -1.56
C LYS A 99 14.74 -15.87 -0.83
N LYS A 100 14.45 -17.17 -0.89
CA LYS A 100 15.31 -18.19 -0.24
C LYS A 100 16.69 -18.31 -0.90
N ILE A 101 16.76 -18.13 -2.23
CA ILE A 101 18.01 -18.22 -2.99
C ILE A 101 18.88 -16.99 -2.72
N ILE A 102 18.31 -15.79 -2.83
CA ILE A 102 19.04 -14.51 -2.68
C ILE A 102 19.37 -14.24 -1.22
N ASN A 103 18.48 -14.62 -0.30
CA ASN A 103 18.60 -14.54 1.16
C ASN A 103 19.11 -13.21 1.71
N GLN A 104 18.75 -12.08 1.07
CA GLN A 104 19.14 -10.75 1.53
C GLN A 104 18.27 -10.31 2.69
N GLN A 105 18.88 -9.80 3.75
CA GLN A 105 18.18 -9.28 4.90
C GLN A 105 17.39 -8.00 4.58
N ARG A 106 16.36 -7.75 5.37
CA ARG A 106 15.57 -6.53 5.33
C ARG A 106 16.29 -5.36 6.01
N PRO A 107 15.83 -4.11 5.78
CA PRO A 107 16.34 -2.96 6.52
C PRO A 107 16.17 -3.16 8.04
N THR A 108 17.11 -2.58 8.80
CA THR A 108 17.06 -2.57 10.27
C THR A 108 15.75 -1.95 10.76
N GLY A 109 15.09 -2.60 11.73
CA GLY A 109 13.79 -2.16 12.26
C GLY A 109 12.57 -2.69 11.49
N SER A 110 12.76 -3.49 10.45
CA SER A 110 11.63 -4.19 9.81
C SER A 110 11.02 -5.21 10.77
N PRO A 111 9.67 -5.28 10.89
CA PRO A 111 9.01 -6.26 11.76
C PRO A 111 9.05 -7.69 11.22
N PHE A 112 9.52 -7.89 9.98
CA PHE A 112 9.55 -9.19 9.32
C PHE A 112 10.94 -9.81 9.37
N THR A 113 11.01 -11.12 9.62
CA THR A 113 12.25 -11.90 9.71
C THR A 113 12.59 -12.64 8.42
N ASP A 114 11.64 -12.75 7.47
CA ASP A 114 11.88 -13.39 6.16
C ASP A 114 12.78 -12.53 5.26
N PRO A 115 13.54 -13.15 4.31
CA PRO A 115 14.40 -12.41 3.40
C PRO A 115 13.68 -11.28 2.66
N GLY A 116 14.38 -10.14 2.47
CA GLY A 116 13.83 -8.93 1.88
C GLY A 116 13.81 -8.90 0.36
N MET A 117 14.73 -9.57 -0.33
CA MET A 117 14.89 -9.48 -1.78
C MET A 117 14.43 -10.75 -2.50
N PRO A 118 13.68 -10.60 -3.60
CA PRO A 118 13.01 -9.37 -4.07
C PRO A 118 11.75 -9.03 -3.26
N SER A 119 11.28 -7.78 -3.32
CA SER A 119 10.01 -7.38 -2.71
C SER A 119 8.84 -8.05 -3.43
N SER A 120 8.08 -8.90 -2.74
CA SER A 120 6.95 -9.62 -3.32
C SER A 120 5.83 -8.68 -3.78
N HIS A 121 5.56 -7.61 -3.02
CA HIS A 121 4.53 -6.63 -3.40
C HIS A 121 4.93 -5.85 -4.65
N ALA A 122 6.18 -5.39 -4.72
CA ALA A 122 6.67 -4.68 -5.91
C ALA A 122 6.65 -5.61 -7.15
N LEU A 123 7.10 -6.86 -7.00
CA LEU A 123 7.13 -7.82 -8.10
C LEU A 123 5.74 -8.12 -8.64
N VAL A 124 4.79 -8.49 -7.76
CA VAL A 124 3.43 -8.88 -8.18
C VAL A 124 2.64 -7.67 -8.70
N ALA A 125 2.76 -6.50 -8.05
CA ALA A 125 2.08 -5.29 -8.50
C ALA A 125 2.59 -4.84 -9.87
N THR A 126 3.92 -4.85 -10.09
CA THR A 126 4.50 -4.49 -11.39
C THR A 126 4.19 -5.53 -12.46
N PHE A 127 4.20 -6.83 -12.12
CA PHE A 127 3.76 -7.89 -13.03
C PHE A 127 2.32 -7.64 -13.50
N ALA A 128 1.40 -7.47 -12.58
CA ALA A 128 0.00 -7.23 -12.91
C ALA A 128 -0.18 -5.95 -13.74
N ALA A 129 0.41 -4.84 -13.31
CA ALA A 129 0.34 -3.57 -14.02
C ALA A 129 0.88 -3.66 -15.45
N THR A 130 2.05 -4.30 -15.64
CA THR A 130 2.66 -4.49 -16.97
C THR A 130 1.82 -5.41 -17.86
N ALA A 131 1.34 -6.54 -17.33
CA ALA A 131 0.51 -7.46 -18.10
C ALA A 131 -0.80 -6.80 -18.57
N TRP A 132 -1.47 -6.05 -17.67
CA TRP A 132 -2.66 -5.27 -18.04
C TRP A 132 -2.34 -4.12 -19.00
N ALA A 133 -1.25 -3.40 -18.82
CA ALA A 133 -0.83 -2.33 -19.73
C ALA A 133 -0.55 -2.87 -21.15
N LEU A 134 0.10 -4.01 -21.26
CA LEU A 134 0.32 -4.68 -22.55
C LEU A 134 -0.98 -5.15 -23.21
N HIS A 135 -1.93 -5.65 -22.42
CA HIS A 135 -3.25 -6.02 -22.92
C HIS A 135 -4.07 -4.82 -23.37
N LEU A 136 -4.02 -3.73 -22.59
CA LEU A 136 -4.76 -2.50 -22.82
C LEU A 136 -3.99 -1.47 -23.68
N ARG A 137 -2.97 -1.88 -24.43
CA ARG A 137 -2.11 -0.98 -25.24
C ARG A 137 -2.85 -0.10 -26.25
N HIS A 138 -4.04 -0.51 -26.68
CA HIS A 138 -4.90 0.25 -27.58
C HIS A 138 -5.98 1.07 -26.85
N ALA A 139 -6.04 0.98 -25.52
CA ALA A 139 -6.92 1.82 -24.71
C ALA A 139 -6.33 3.24 -24.57
N PRO A 140 -7.12 4.22 -24.11
CA PRO A 140 -6.60 5.55 -23.83
C PRO A 140 -5.32 5.51 -22.98
N LEU A 141 -4.33 6.34 -23.33
CA LEU A 141 -2.99 6.35 -22.71
C LEU A 141 -3.02 6.45 -21.17
N LEU A 142 -4.07 7.06 -20.63
CA LEU A 142 -4.27 7.18 -19.18
C LEU A 142 -4.34 5.81 -18.49
N SER A 143 -4.90 4.77 -19.13
CA SER A 143 -5.05 3.44 -18.51
C SER A 143 -3.71 2.76 -18.19
N PRO A 144 -2.72 2.66 -19.10
CA PRO A 144 -1.39 2.16 -18.80
C PRO A 144 -0.65 3.01 -17.75
N LEU A 145 -0.78 4.34 -17.81
CA LEU A 145 -0.14 5.25 -16.85
C LEU A 145 -0.68 5.05 -15.44
N VAL A 146 -2.00 4.94 -15.26
CA VAL A 146 -2.63 4.67 -13.96
C VAL A 146 -2.18 3.32 -13.41
N LEU A 147 -2.11 2.28 -14.26
CA LEU A 147 -1.65 0.95 -13.84
C LEU A 147 -0.19 0.99 -13.35
N MET A 148 0.70 1.57 -14.13
CA MET A 148 2.12 1.67 -13.76
C MET A 148 2.32 2.59 -12.55
N GLY A 149 1.59 3.69 -12.47
CA GLY A 149 1.60 4.59 -11.31
C GLY A 149 1.13 3.90 -10.02
N SER A 150 0.10 3.05 -10.10
CA SER A 150 -0.37 2.27 -8.94
C SER A 150 0.69 1.25 -8.47
N ALA A 151 1.40 0.58 -9.38
CA ALA A 151 2.49 -0.32 -9.02
C ALA A 151 3.69 0.44 -8.41
N ALA A 152 4.01 1.62 -8.93
CA ALA A 152 5.03 2.50 -8.36
C ALA A 152 4.64 2.97 -6.95
N LEU A 153 3.39 3.35 -6.73
CA LEU A 153 2.86 3.73 -5.42
C LEU A 153 2.97 2.57 -4.41
N VAL A 154 2.57 1.36 -4.80
CA VAL A 154 2.74 0.17 -3.95
C VAL A 154 4.21 -0.05 -3.59
N SER A 155 5.12 0.07 -4.56
CA SER A 155 6.55 -0.08 -4.34
C SER A 155 7.11 0.99 -3.40
N TRP A 156 6.70 2.24 -3.59
CA TRP A 156 7.08 3.35 -2.72
C TRP A 156 6.58 3.13 -1.28
N MET A 157 5.33 2.73 -1.07
CA MET A 157 4.80 2.42 0.25
C MET A 157 5.61 1.36 0.98
N ARG A 158 6.19 0.37 0.28
CA ARG A 158 7.04 -0.66 0.90
C ARG A 158 8.35 -0.09 1.44
N VAL A 159 8.88 0.95 0.81
CA VAL A 159 10.07 1.66 1.28
C VAL A 159 9.72 2.64 2.39
N ALA A 160 8.67 3.44 2.20
CA ALA A 160 8.21 4.44 3.16
C ALA A 160 7.81 3.83 4.53
N THR A 161 7.29 2.58 4.52
CA THR A 161 6.99 1.82 5.75
C THR A 161 8.21 1.09 6.35
N GLY A 162 9.40 1.20 5.76
CA GLY A 162 10.60 0.51 6.24
C GLY A 162 10.62 -1.01 6.03
N TYR A 163 9.66 -1.57 5.30
CA TYR A 163 9.60 -3.01 5.07
C TYR A 163 10.60 -3.51 4.05
N HIS A 164 11.02 -2.65 3.13
CA HIS A 164 12.01 -2.94 2.09
C HIS A 164 12.89 -1.73 1.79
N SER A 165 14.10 -2.00 1.27
CA SER A 165 14.98 -0.97 0.71
C SER A 165 14.66 -0.72 -0.78
N TRP A 166 15.13 0.41 -1.32
CA TRP A 166 15.01 0.72 -2.75
C TRP A 166 15.55 -0.38 -3.66
N PRO A 167 16.75 -0.96 -3.45
CA PRO A 167 17.23 -2.08 -4.27
C PRO A 167 16.28 -3.28 -4.27
N GLN A 168 15.67 -3.62 -3.11
CA GLN A 168 14.76 -4.76 -2.98
C GLN A 168 13.46 -4.57 -3.79
N VAL A 169 12.92 -3.35 -3.81
CA VAL A 169 11.72 -3.04 -4.62
C VAL A 169 12.06 -2.89 -6.10
N SER A 170 13.22 -2.30 -6.45
CA SER A 170 13.65 -2.16 -7.84
C SER A 170 13.88 -3.50 -8.51
N VAL A 171 14.58 -4.42 -7.85
CA VAL A 171 14.75 -5.81 -8.37
C VAL A 171 13.38 -6.48 -8.49
N GLY A 172 12.49 -6.32 -7.51
CA GLY A 172 11.12 -6.82 -7.59
C GLY A 172 10.38 -6.28 -8.81
N ALA A 173 10.45 -4.97 -9.04
CA ALA A 173 9.78 -4.32 -10.18
C ALA A 173 10.34 -4.79 -11.52
N VAL A 174 11.65 -4.88 -11.69
CA VAL A 174 12.28 -5.36 -12.94
C VAL A 174 11.89 -6.80 -13.22
N LEU A 175 11.97 -7.69 -12.22
CA LEU A 175 11.55 -9.09 -12.37
C LEU A 175 10.05 -9.21 -12.65
N GLY A 176 9.23 -8.35 -12.05
CA GLY A 176 7.79 -8.30 -12.30
C GLY A 176 7.47 -7.89 -13.73
N ALA A 177 8.07 -6.79 -14.21
CA ALA A 177 7.86 -6.30 -15.58
C ALA A 177 8.37 -7.29 -16.64
N GLY A 178 9.60 -7.79 -16.48
CA GLY A 178 10.19 -8.77 -17.39
C GLY A 178 9.40 -10.09 -17.42
N GLY A 179 9.00 -10.58 -16.24
CA GLY A 179 8.16 -11.77 -16.13
C GLY A 179 6.80 -11.60 -16.79
N ALA A 180 6.16 -10.44 -16.64
CA ALA A 180 4.90 -10.13 -17.31
C ALA A 180 5.04 -10.07 -18.83
N ALA A 181 6.08 -9.42 -19.34
CA ALA A 181 6.34 -9.35 -20.77
C ALA A 181 6.56 -10.76 -21.36
N ALA A 182 7.38 -11.58 -20.71
CA ALA A 182 7.61 -12.97 -21.11
C ALA A 182 6.32 -13.82 -21.07
N TRP A 183 5.51 -13.66 -20.01
CA TRP A 183 4.23 -14.35 -19.84
C TRP A 183 3.25 -14.00 -20.94
N MET A 184 3.06 -12.70 -21.23
CA MET A 184 2.16 -12.22 -22.28
C MET A 184 2.64 -12.65 -23.67
N ALA A 185 3.95 -12.62 -23.92
CA ALA A 185 4.54 -13.11 -25.16
C ALA A 185 4.32 -14.61 -25.35
N ALA A 186 4.47 -15.41 -24.30
CA ALA A 186 4.20 -16.86 -24.36
C ALA A 186 2.73 -17.15 -24.70
N GLY A 187 1.78 -16.44 -24.08
CA GLY A 187 0.36 -16.54 -24.40
C GLY A 187 0.07 -16.19 -25.87
N ALA A 188 0.64 -15.09 -26.37
CA ALA A 188 0.50 -14.68 -27.76
C ALA A 188 1.07 -15.73 -28.74
N MET A 189 2.21 -16.34 -28.42
CA MET A 189 2.81 -17.40 -29.22
C MET A 189 1.92 -18.67 -29.28
N LEU A 190 1.32 -19.07 -28.16
CA LEU A 190 0.42 -20.22 -28.11
C LEU A 190 -0.82 -20.00 -28.99
N VAL A 191 -1.38 -18.79 -28.95
CA VAL A 191 -2.49 -18.41 -29.81
C VAL A 191 -2.07 -18.39 -31.28
N ALA A 192 -0.95 -17.77 -31.62
CA ALA A 192 -0.46 -17.68 -33.02
C ALA A 192 -0.15 -19.05 -33.65
N ARG A 193 0.25 -20.02 -32.83
CA ARG A 193 0.52 -21.40 -33.29
C ARG A 193 -0.71 -22.29 -33.33
N ASN A 194 -1.90 -21.77 -32.97
CA ASN A 194 -3.12 -22.59 -32.81
C ASN A 194 -2.90 -23.83 -31.95
N ALA A 195 -2.05 -23.69 -30.93
CA ALA A 195 -1.58 -24.82 -30.10
C ALA A 195 -2.74 -25.54 -29.36
N LEU A 196 -3.85 -24.84 -29.12
CA LEU A 196 -5.03 -25.36 -28.42
C LEU A 196 -6.30 -24.91 -29.14
N SER A 197 -7.31 -25.78 -29.17
CA SER A 197 -8.64 -25.35 -29.59
C SER A 197 -9.19 -24.29 -28.61
N PRO A 198 -10.09 -23.38 -29.03
CA PRO A 198 -10.67 -22.38 -28.13
C PRO A 198 -11.34 -22.97 -26.89
N ARG A 199 -12.01 -24.11 -27.03
CA ARG A 199 -12.66 -24.82 -25.92
C ARG A 199 -11.64 -25.39 -24.94
N THR A 200 -10.57 -26.01 -25.46
CA THR A 200 -9.48 -26.58 -24.64
C THR A 200 -8.73 -25.46 -23.91
N ALA A 201 -8.42 -24.37 -24.61
CA ALA A 201 -7.78 -23.21 -23.98
C ALA A 201 -8.63 -22.63 -22.85
N ALA A 202 -9.94 -22.47 -23.06
CA ALA A 202 -10.85 -22.00 -22.02
C ALA A 202 -10.87 -22.96 -20.81
N ALA A 203 -11.03 -24.27 -21.07
CA ALA A 203 -11.03 -25.26 -20.00
C ALA A 203 -9.73 -25.22 -19.18
N VAL A 204 -8.57 -25.23 -19.83
CA VAL A 204 -7.26 -25.18 -19.15
C VAL A 204 -7.08 -23.89 -18.35
N ILE A 205 -7.39 -22.73 -18.93
CA ILE A 205 -7.23 -21.44 -18.28
C ILE A 205 -8.14 -21.33 -17.06
N TYR A 206 -9.43 -21.63 -17.18
CA TYR A 206 -10.36 -21.50 -16.07
C TYR A 206 -10.11 -22.54 -14.95
N THR A 207 -9.79 -23.78 -15.28
CA THR A 207 -9.45 -24.78 -14.26
C THR A 207 -8.16 -24.41 -13.51
N THR A 208 -7.14 -23.93 -14.23
CA THR A 208 -5.89 -23.47 -13.62
C THR A 208 -6.11 -22.21 -12.78
N TYR A 209 -6.93 -21.27 -13.25
CA TYR A 209 -7.29 -20.07 -12.50
C TYR A 209 -8.00 -20.43 -11.19
N ILE A 210 -9.04 -21.26 -11.25
CA ILE A 210 -9.80 -21.66 -10.06
C ILE A 210 -8.89 -22.42 -9.08
N GLY A 211 -8.20 -23.47 -9.55
CA GLY A 211 -7.30 -24.25 -8.71
C GLY A 211 -6.17 -23.43 -8.10
N GLY A 212 -5.53 -22.58 -8.91
CA GLY A 212 -4.47 -21.68 -8.46
C GLY A 212 -4.97 -20.64 -7.45
N SER A 213 -6.15 -20.09 -7.66
CA SER A 213 -6.76 -19.11 -6.74
C SER A 213 -7.12 -19.76 -5.41
N VAL A 214 -7.72 -20.96 -5.42
CA VAL A 214 -8.02 -21.72 -4.20
C VAL A 214 -6.74 -22.07 -3.44
N ALA A 215 -5.71 -22.56 -4.12
CA ALA A 215 -4.41 -22.86 -3.51
C ALA A 215 -3.74 -21.63 -2.91
N PHE A 216 -3.78 -20.50 -3.63
CA PHE A 216 -3.21 -19.23 -3.16
C PHE A 216 -3.95 -18.70 -1.92
N VAL A 217 -5.27 -18.65 -1.96
CA VAL A 217 -6.10 -18.16 -0.84
C VAL A 217 -5.92 -19.06 0.39
N SER A 218 -6.03 -20.38 0.24
CA SER A 218 -5.85 -21.32 1.37
C SER A 218 -4.47 -21.21 2.00
N GLN A 219 -3.40 -21.02 1.20
CA GLN A 219 -2.06 -20.81 1.75
C GLN A 219 -1.96 -19.46 2.48
N LYS A 220 -2.60 -18.41 1.93
CA LYS A 220 -2.55 -17.09 2.54
C LYS A 220 -3.38 -16.99 3.81
N MET A 221 -4.53 -17.62 3.87
CA MET A 221 -5.35 -17.64 5.09
C MET A 221 -4.59 -18.24 6.28
N ARG A 222 -3.78 -19.28 6.05
CA ARG A 222 -2.93 -19.88 7.09
C ARG A 222 -1.83 -18.94 7.61
N THR A 223 -1.35 -18.02 6.79
CA THR A 223 -0.29 -17.06 7.18
C THR A 223 -0.87 -15.73 7.68
N TRP A 224 -2.05 -15.34 7.23
CA TRP A 224 -2.68 -14.06 7.64
C TRP A 224 -3.20 -14.07 9.07
N SER A 225 -3.57 -15.23 9.60
CA SER A 225 -3.92 -15.41 11.02
C SER A 225 -2.71 -15.32 11.96
N ALA A 226 -1.49 -15.42 11.42
CA ALA A 226 -0.26 -15.31 12.18
C ALA A 226 0.35 -13.89 12.17
N ASP A 227 -0.16 -12.99 11.30
CA ASP A 227 0.35 -11.62 11.10
C ASP A 227 -0.45 -10.56 11.92
N TYR A 228 -1.39 -11.01 12.78
CA TYR A 228 -2.16 -10.22 13.73
C TYR A 228 -2.07 -10.89 15.12
#